data_f29e5424ac2daea53690bce09b9eb1d3
#
_entry.id   f29e5424ac2daea53690bce09b9eb1d3
#
_cell.length_a   1.000
_cell.length_b   1.000
_cell.length_c   1.000
_cell.angle_alpha   90.00
_cell.angle_beta   90.00
_cell.angle_gamma   90.00
#
_symmetry.space_group_name_H-M   'P 1'
#
loop_
_entity.id
_entity.type
_entity.pdbx_description
1 polymer ?
#
loop_
_entity_poly.entity_id
_entity_poly.type
_entity_poly.pdbx_seq_one_letter_code
_entity_poly.pdbx_strand_id
1 'polypeptide(L)'
;MTAATIIGAGVAGLCVARALLDHGADVVLVDRHTDAGPHACSWWAGGMLAPFCEGESAEEPVVRLGCEAADWWEAKTSAVKRRGSLVVSLARDTSDLARFARRTTGFRHVNGPEISNLEPDLADRFAKGLFFESEAHLAPRLALAQLRASVLADGGAFVQEDADPDEYAQRGLTIDCRGFQAKDKLHDLRGVKGEMLVLSCPDVT
;
A
#
# COMPACT_ATOMS: atom_id res chain seq x y z
N MET A 1 5.77 21.13 23.13
CA MET A 1 4.88 21.06 21.95
C MET A 1 3.82 20.01 22.30
N THR A 2 2.58 20.20 21.84
CA THR A 2 1.52 19.20 22.11
C THR A 2 1.74 18.02 21.19
N ALA A 3 1.81 16.81 21.73
CA ALA A 3 1.97 15.59 20.95
C ALA A 3 0.72 15.34 20.08
N ALA A 4 0.90 14.94 18.85
CA ALA A 4 -0.18 14.46 18.00
C ALA A 4 -0.50 13.00 18.35
N THR A 5 -1.75 12.72 18.65
CA THR A 5 -2.22 11.34 18.87
C THR A 5 -2.78 10.77 17.57
N ILE A 6 -2.31 9.59 17.20
CA ILE A 6 -2.75 8.87 16.00
C ILE A 6 -3.39 7.57 16.44
N ILE A 7 -4.68 7.40 16.17
CA ILE A 7 -5.43 6.22 16.56
C ILE A 7 -5.52 5.25 15.36
N GLY A 8 -4.93 4.07 15.54
CA GLY A 8 -4.79 3.04 14.52
C GLY A 8 -3.37 2.97 13.96
N ALA A 9 -2.68 1.83 14.20
CA ALA A 9 -1.32 1.55 13.73
C ALA A 9 -1.28 0.71 12.43
N GLY A 10 -2.29 0.85 11.58
CA GLY A 10 -2.27 0.37 10.20
C GLY A 10 -1.39 1.23 9.29
N VAL A 11 -1.40 0.97 7.98
CA VAL A 11 -0.58 1.70 7.01
C VAL A 11 -0.79 3.22 7.10
N ALA A 12 -2.03 3.68 7.17
CA ALA A 12 -2.35 5.11 7.24
C ALA A 12 -1.75 5.76 8.49
N GLY A 13 -1.99 5.17 9.67
CA GLY A 13 -1.48 5.72 10.94
C GLY A 13 0.04 5.72 11.02
N LEU A 14 0.70 4.65 10.55
CA LEU A 14 2.16 4.59 10.54
C LEU A 14 2.77 5.60 9.55
N CYS A 15 2.17 5.80 8.38
CA CYS A 15 2.62 6.83 7.43
C CYS A 15 2.45 8.24 8.00
N VAL A 16 1.32 8.54 8.62
CA VAL A 16 1.06 9.83 9.28
C VAL A 16 2.04 10.05 10.43
N ALA A 17 2.24 9.03 11.28
CA ALA A 17 3.21 9.10 12.37
C ALA A 17 4.61 9.42 11.86
N ARG A 18 5.06 8.70 10.82
CA ARG A 18 6.37 8.93 10.23
C ARG A 18 6.50 10.34 9.64
N ALA A 19 5.49 10.79 8.91
CA ALA A 19 5.51 12.13 8.32
C ALA A 19 5.57 13.23 9.39
N LEU A 20 4.81 13.10 10.47
CA LEU A 20 4.83 14.06 11.57
C LEU A 20 6.17 14.08 12.30
N LEU A 21 6.78 12.92 12.57
CA LEU A 21 8.12 12.84 13.14
C LEU A 21 9.17 13.47 12.22
N ASP A 22 9.11 13.25 10.90
CA ASP A 22 10.01 13.88 9.93
C ASP A 22 9.90 15.42 9.94
N HIS A 23 8.77 15.96 10.37
CA HIS A 23 8.55 17.40 10.56
C HIS A 23 8.80 17.87 12.00
N GLY A 24 9.37 17.05 12.86
CA GLY A 24 9.76 17.39 14.24
C GLY A 24 8.60 17.48 15.23
N ALA A 25 7.46 16.87 14.94
CA ALA A 25 6.35 16.78 15.87
C ALA A 25 6.52 15.61 16.85
N ASP A 26 6.04 15.77 18.08
CA ASP A 26 5.89 14.65 19.00
C ASP A 26 4.68 13.80 18.61
N VAL A 27 4.83 12.47 18.64
CA VAL A 27 3.80 11.53 18.15
C VAL A 27 3.52 10.44 19.18
N VAL A 28 2.24 10.17 19.38
CA VAL A 28 1.75 9.01 20.14
C VAL A 28 0.84 8.18 19.22
N LEU A 29 1.26 6.95 18.94
CA LEU A 29 0.42 5.94 18.28
C LEU A 29 -0.41 5.20 19.32
N VAL A 30 -1.70 5.07 19.07
CA VAL A 30 -2.63 4.31 19.92
C VAL A 30 -3.29 3.24 19.07
N ASP A 31 -3.21 1.98 19.49
CA ASP A 31 -3.89 0.87 18.81
C ASP A 31 -4.29 -0.18 19.85
N ARG A 32 -5.37 -0.88 19.59
CA ARG A 32 -5.83 -1.99 20.44
C ARG A 32 -4.91 -3.21 20.41
N HIS A 33 -4.09 -3.32 19.37
CA HIS A 33 -3.14 -4.41 19.15
C HIS A 33 -1.70 -3.90 19.18
N THR A 34 -0.82 -4.66 19.80
CA THR A 34 0.61 -4.30 19.92
C THR A 34 1.33 -4.32 18.57
N ASP A 35 0.92 -5.18 17.67
CA ASP A 35 1.60 -5.40 16.40
C ASP A 35 0.61 -5.47 15.22
N ALA A 36 1.11 -5.19 14.02
CA ALA A 36 0.34 -5.43 12.81
C ALA A 36 0.03 -6.92 12.66
N GLY A 37 -1.20 -7.24 12.30
CA GLY A 37 -1.64 -8.62 12.20
C GLY A 37 -2.90 -8.79 11.35
N PRO A 38 -3.45 -10.03 11.29
CA PRO A 38 -4.61 -10.37 10.46
C PRO A 38 -5.89 -9.56 10.73
N HIS A 39 -5.94 -8.83 11.83
CA HIS A 39 -7.03 -7.93 12.20
C HIS A 39 -7.02 -6.62 11.41
N ALA A 40 -5.91 -6.25 10.79
CA ALA A 40 -5.75 -5.01 10.04
C ALA A 40 -5.82 -5.27 8.52
N CYS A 41 -6.59 -4.44 7.79
CA CYS A 41 -6.65 -4.53 6.33
C CYS A 41 -5.27 -4.42 5.67
N SER A 42 -4.39 -3.60 6.22
CA SER A 42 -3.02 -3.40 5.72
C SER A 42 -2.16 -4.68 5.73
N TRP A 43 -2.46 -5.64 6.61
CA TRP A 43 -1.76 -6.93 6.66
C TRP A 43 -2.02 -7.79 5.43
N TRP A 44 -3.20 -7.61 4.80
CA TRP A 44 -3.67 -8.35 3.65
C TRP A 44 -3.51 -7.58 2.34
N ALA A 45 -2.83 -6.44 2.36
CA ALA A 45 -2.57 -5.67 1.15
C ALA A 45 -1.67 -6.44 0.18
N GLY A 46 -1.86 -6.24 -1.13
CA GLY A 46 -1.02 -6.82 -2.18
C GLY A 46 0.37 -6.16 -2.28
N GLY A 47 0.48 -4.93 -1.79
CA GLY A 47 1.75 -4.19 -1.80
C GLY A 47 2.10 -3.56 -3.14
N MET A 48 1.16 -3.41 -4.04
CA MET A 48 1.37 -2.72 -5.31
C MET A 48 1.65 -1.22 -5.07
N LEU A 49 2.71 -0.74 -5.68
CA LEU A 49 3.06 0.68 -5.83
C LEU A 49 3.00 1.00 -7.33
N ALA A 50 1.79 0.93 -7.86
CA ALA A 50 1.50 0.85 -9.28
C ALA A 50 0.48 1.92 -9.71
N PRO A 51 0.84 3.23 -9.61
CA PRO A 51 -0.08 4.34 -9.82
C PRO A 51 -0.71 4.34 -11.21
N PHE A 52 0.04 3.96 -12.23
CA PHE A 52 -0.47 3.95 -13.60
C PHE A 52 -1.44 2.80 -13.85
N CYS A 53 -1.18 1.60 -13.30
CA CYS A 53 -2.13 0.50 -13.33
C CYS A 53 -3.42 0.84 -12.57
N GLU A 54 -3.34 1.46 -11.39
CA GLU A 54 -4.49 1.92 -10.62
C GLU A 54 -5.32 2.96 -11.37
N GLY A 55 -4.70 3.76 -12.24
CA GLY A 55 -5.36 4.74 -13.09
C GLY A 55 -6.40 4.15 -14.06
N GLU A 56 -6.46 2.82 -14.22
CA GLU A 56 -7.56 2.16 -14.97
C GLU A 56 -8.92 2.46 -14.34
N SER A 57 -9.00 2.55 -13.02
CA SER A 57 -10.25 2.73 -12.28
C SER A 57 -10.19 3.81 -11.21
N ALA A 58 -9.01 4.21 -10.76
CA ALA A 58 -8.83 5.23 -9.73
C ALA A 58 -8.89 6.65 -10.30
N GLU A 59 -9.22 7.60 -9.43
CA GLU A 59 -9.22 9.03 -9.76
C GLU A 59 -7.80 9.60 -9.87
N GLU A 60 -7.64 10.69 -10.62
CA GLU A 60 -6.36 11.36 -10.88
C GLU A 60 -5.50 11.61 -9.62
N PRO A 61 -6.03 12.05 -8.48
CA PRO A 61 -5.21 12.27 -7.29
C PRO A 61 -4.49 11.00 -6.79
N VAL A 62 -5.09 9.81 -6.98
CA VAL A 62 -4.46 8.53 -6.60
C VAL A 62 -3.25 8.26 -7.49
N VAL A 63 -3.37 8.49 -8.79
CA VAL A 63 -2.26 8.33 -9.73
C VAL A 63 -1.14 9.33 -9.42
N ARG A 64 -1.48 10.61 -9.31
CA ARG A 64 -0.52 11.69 -9.08
C ARG A 64 0.27 11.52 -7.78
N LEU A 65 -0.41 11.27 -6.66
CA LEU A 65 0.24 11.04 -5.37
C LEU A 65 0.96 9.68 -5.33
N GLY A 66 0.39 8.68 -6.00
CA GLY A 66 0.97 7.35 -6.10
C GLY A 66 2.33 7.32 -6.80
N CYS A 67 2.61 8.27 -7.71
CA CYS A 67 3.91 8.39 -8.36
C CYS A 67 5.07 8.66 -7.37
N GLU A 68 4.78 9.23 -6.21
CA GLU A 68 5.78 9.51 -5.17
C GLU A 68 5.93 8.34 -4.18
N ALA A 69 4.99 7.38 -4.19
CA ALA A 69 4.90 6.36 -3.15
C ALA A 69 6.12 5.43 -3.11
N ALA A 70 6.61 4.99 -4.28
CA ALA A 70 7.75 4.07 -4.34
C ALA A 70 9.03 4.68 -3.73
N ASP A 71 9.33 5.94 -4.05
CA ASP A 71 10.49 6.66 -3.51
C ASP A 71 10.35 6.89 -2.00
N TRP A 72 9.15 7.26 -1.56
CA TRP A 72 8.88 7.46 -0.14
C TRP A 72 9.08 6.17 0.67
N TRP A 73 8.52 5.06 0.20
CA TRP A 73 8.66 3.77 0.88
C TRP A 73 10.09 3.24 0.86
N GLU A 74 10.81 3.41 -0.25
CA GLU A 74 12.21 2.98 -0.38
C GLU A 74 13.13 3.75 0.57
N ALA A 75 12.85 5.04 0.79
CA ALA A 75 13.57 5.86 1.77
C ALA A 75 13.32 5.44 3.23
N LYS A 76 12.24 4.72 3.51
CA LYS A 76 11.82 4.35 4.88
C LYS A 76 11.98 2.87 5.20
N THR A 77 11.99 2.00 4.20
CA THR A 77 12.02 0.54 4.39
C THR A 77 12.87 -0.14 3.31
N SER A 78 13.31 -1.36 3.59
CA SER A 78 13.95 -2.23 2.59
C SER A 78 12.96 -3.14 1.86
N ALA A 79 11.65 -2.91 2.04
CA ALA A 79 10.61 -3.79 1.55
C ALA A 79 10.29 -3.60 0.05
N VAL A 80 10.72 -2.48 -0.55
CA VAL A 80 10.39 -2.10 -1.94
C VAL A 80 11.24 -2.90 -2.95
N LYS A 81 10.58 -3.30 -4.03
CA LYS A 81 11.20 -3.91 -5.22
C LYS A 81 10.73 -3.18 -6.48
N ARG A 82 11.68 -2.58 -7.21
CA ARG A 82 11.44 -1.89 -8.48
C ARG A 82 11.60 -2.86 -9.64
N ARG A 83 10.56 -3.64 -9.90
CA ARG A 83 10.54 -4.63 -10.99
C ARG A 83 9.53 -4.29 -12.08
N GLY A 84 8.82 -3.18 -11.94
CA GLY A 84 7.72 -2.82 -12.82
C GLY A 84 6.45 -3.65 -12.55
N SER A 85 5.44 -3.39 -13.36
CA SER A 85 4.19 -4.17 -13.40
C SER A 85 3.97 -4.72 -14.80
N LEU A 86 3.74 -6.01 -14.92
CA LEU A 86 3.44 -6.67 -16.18
C LEU A 86 1.95 -7.04 -16.23
N VAL A 87 1.21 -6.42 -17.15
CA VAL A 87 -0.21 -6.69 -17.38
C VAL A 87 -0.34 -7.59 -18.61
N VAL A 88 -0.91 -8.77 -18.40
CA VAL A 88 -1.16 -9.76 -19.45
C VAL A 88 -2.64 -10.14 -19.47
N SER A 89 -3.12 -10.66 -20.61
CA SER A 89 -4.46 -11.21 -20.73
C SER A 89 -4.42 -12.56 -21.45
N LEU A 90 -5.36 -13.42 -21.11
CA LEU A 90 -5.53 -14.66 -21.85
C LEU A 90 -5.91 -14.38 -23.30
N ALA A 91 -5.59 -15.31 -24.21
CA ALA A 91 -5.86 -15.15 -25.65
C ALA A 91 -7.32 -14.87 -26.00
N ARG A 92 -8.26 -15.39 -25.19
CA ARG A 92 -9.70 -15.15 -25.31
C ARG A 92 -10.15 -13.75 -24.86
N ASP A 93 -9.32 -13.06 -24.04
CA ASP A 93 -9.65 -11.80 -23.37
C ASP A 93 -8.80 -10.62 -23.89
N THR A 94 -8.36 -10.67 -25.15
CA THR A 94 -7.49 -9.65 -25.75
C THR A 94 -8.12 -8.25 -25.81
N SER A 95 -9.46 -8.17 -25.80
CA SER A 95 -10.20 -6.90 -25.71
C SER A 95 -9.95 -6.20 -24.37
N ASP A 96 -9.72 -6.95 -23.29
CA ASP A 96 -9.49 -6.40 -21.96
C ASP A 96 -8.13 -5.70 -21.86
N LEU A 97 -7.09 -6.28 -22.47
CA LEU A 97 -5.78 -5.63 -22.54
C LEU A 97 -5.85 -4.31 -23.33
N ALA A 98 -6.59 -4.31 -24.45
CA ALA A 98 -6.80 -3.10 -25.26
C ALA A 98 -7.64 -2.04 -24.52
N ARG A 99 -8.61 -2.46 -23.70
CA ARG A 99 -9.40 -1.55 -22.85
C ARG A 99 -8.51 -0.95 -21.75
N PHE A 100 -7.70 -1.77 -21.09
CA PHE A 100 -6.76 -1.33 -20.06
C PHE A 100 -5.77 -0.31 -20.62
N ALA A 101 -5.17 -0.60 -21.79
CA ALA A 101 -4.24 0.31 -22.45
C ALA A 101 -4.85 1.69 -22.80
N ARG A 102 -6.17 1.75 -23.11
CA ARG A 102 -6.85 3.03 -23.37
C ARG A 102 -7.12 3.87 -22.13
N ARG A 103 -7.12 3.25 -20.96
CA ARG A 103 -7.45 3.89 -19.68
C ARG A 103 -6.21 4.22 -18.84
N THR A 104 -5.05 3.70 -19.22
CA THR A 104 -3.79 3.86 -18.50
C THR A 104 -2.73 4.53 -19.35
N THR A 105 -1.67 5.01 -18.70
CA THR A 105 -0.50 5.62 -19.35
C THR A 105 0.77 5.07 -18.69
N GLY A 106 1.95 5.40 -19.25
CA GLY A 106 3.23 5.03 -18.62
C GLY A 106 3.69 3.61 -18.90
N PHE A 107 3.10 2.91 -19.86
CA PHE A 107 3.48 1.56 -20.27
C PHE A 107 4.16 1.55 -21.64
N ARG A 108 4.84 0.44 -21.93
CA ARG A 108 5.18 0.01 -23.28
C ARG A 108 4.52 -1.32 -23.60
N HIS A 109 4.24 -1.54 -24.88
CA HIS A 109 3.79 -2.85 -25.35
C HIS A 109 4.94 -3.84 -25.31
N VAL A 110 4.66 -5.08 -24.89
CA VAL A 110 5.62 -6.19 -24.88
C VAL A 110 5.03 -7.40 -25.62
N ASN A 111 5.89 -8.11 -26.33
CA ASN A 111 5.57 -9.36 -27.04
C ASN A 111 5.96 -10.60 -26.18
N GLY A 112 5.65 -11.82 -26.69
CA GLY A 112 5.93 -13.05 -25.97
C GLY A 112 7.39 -13.24 -25.55
N PRO A 113 8.38 -13.09 -26.42
CA PRO A 113 9.80 -13.13 -26.05
C PRO A 113 10.20 -12.10 -24.97
N GLU A 114 9.68 -10.88 -25.03
CA GLU A 114 9.93 -9.87 -24.01
C GLU A 114 9.28 -10.23 -22.66
N ILE A 115 8.06 -10.79 -22.68
CA ILE A 115 7.39 -11.31 -21.49
C ILE A 115 8.22 -12.41 -20.85
N SER A 116 8.73 -13.37 -21.64
CA SER A 116 9.57 -14.46 -21.16
C SER A 116 10.88 -13.96 -20.54
N ASN A 117 11.42 -12.84 -21.04
CA ASN A 117 12.61 -12.22 -20.44
C ASN A 117 12.31 -11.47 -19.14
N LEU A 118 11.15 -10.82 -19.05
CA LEU A 118 10.72 -10.10 -17.84
C LEU A 118 10.32 -11.06 -16.72
N GLU A 119 9.62 -12.14 -17.08
CA GLU A 119 9.10 -13.15 -16.16
C GLU A 119 9.22 -14.54 -16.81
N PRO A 120 10.32 -15.26 -16.53
CA PRO A 120 10.58 -16.56 -17.14
C PRO A 120 9.48 -17.62 -16.86
N ASP A 121 8.81 -17.52 -15.72
CA ASP A 121 7.71 -18.43 -15.35
C ASP A 121 6.45 -18.24 -16.21
N LEU A 122 6.40 -17.18 -17.01
CA LEU A 122 5.34 -16.90 -17.98
C LEU A 122 5.74 -17.24 -19.42
N ALA A 123 6.90 -17.86 -19.64
CA ALA A 123 7.37 -18.20 -20.97
C ALA A 123 6.30 -18.96 -21.76
N ASP A 124 6.11 -18.57 -23.04
CA ASP A 124 5.18 -19.16 -24.00
C ASP A 124 3.68 -19.12 -23.60
N ARG A 125 3.35 -18.48 -22.49
CA ARG A 125 1.94 -18.40 -22.00
C ARG A 125 1.16 -17.21 -22.56
N PHE A 126 1.84 -16.11 -22.88
CA PHE A 126 1.23 -14.87 -23.30
C PHE A 126 1.94 -14.30 -24.53
N ALA A 127 1.17 -13.93 -25.56
CA ALA A 127 1.70 -13.37 -26.78
C ALA A 127 1.92 -11.85 -26.71
N LYS A 128 1.19 -11.16 -25.84
CA LYS A 128 1.20 -9.71 -25.70
C LYS A 128 0.96 -9.30 -24.26
N GLY A 129 1.51 -8.15 -23.89
CA GLY A 129 1.32 -7.53 -22.58
C GLY A 129 1.61 -6.02 -22.61
N LEU A 130 1.40 -5.39 -21.45
CA LEU A 130 1.80 -4.01 -21.18
C LEU A 130 2.79 -4.05 -20.01
N PHE A 131 3.90 -3.37 -20.16
CA PHE A 131 4.92 -3.29 -19.10
C PHE A 131 5.07 -1.85 -18.63
N PHE A 132 4.84 -1.64 -17.33
CA PHE A 132 4.97 -0.38 -16.62
C PHE A 132 6.29 -0.39 -15.85
N GLU A 133 7.34 0.05 -16.49
CA GLU A 133 8.73 -0.08 -15.99
C GLU A 133 8.98 0.73 -14.71
N SER A 134 8.31 1.89 -14.56
CA SER A 134 8.48 2.79 -13.41
C SER A 134 7.73 2.35 -12.15
N GLU A 135 6.90 1.33 -12.25
CA GLU A 135 6.14 0.83 -11.10
C GLU A 135 6.97 -0.08 -10.20
N ALA A 136 6.47 -0.29 -8.99
CA ALA A 136 7.12 -1.09 -7.98
C ALA A 136 6.10 -1.91 -7.17
N HIS A 137 6.61 -2.75 -6.29
CA HIS A 137 5.83 -3.39 -5.25
C HIS A 137 6.64 -3.45 -3.95
N LEU A 138 5.97 -3.71 -2.84
CA LEU A 138 6.63 -3.94 -1.57
C LEU A 138 6.03 -5.16 -0.84
N ALA A 139 6.79 -5.70 0.11
CA ALA A 139 6.29 -6.72 1.03
C ALA A 139 5.52 -6.03 2.18
N PRO A 140 4.17 -6.03 2.20
CA PRO A 140 3.40 -5.17 3.12
C PRO A 140 3.70 -5.44 4.60
N ARG A 141 3.80 -6.71 4.97
CA ARG A 141 4.06 -7.11 6.37
C ARG A 141 5.42 -6.62 6.85
N LEU A 142 6.45 -6.75 5.99
CA LEU A 142 7.79 -6.25 6.29
C LEU A 142 7.80 -4.71 6.35
N ALA A 143 7.14 -4.05 5.42
CA ALA A 143 7.03 -2.59 5.37
C ALA A 143 6.37 -2.03 6.64
N LEU A 144 5.24 -2.60 7.07
CA LEU A 144 4.57 -2.19 8.30
C LEU A 144 5.45 -2.38 9.53
N ALA A 145 6.12 -3.53 9.64
CA ALA A 145 7.01 -3.80 10.78
C ALA A 145 8.20 -2.83 10.83
N GLN A 146 8.86 -2.58 9.69
CA GLN A 146 9.99 -1.66 9.62
C GLN A 146 9.58 -0.22 9.86
N LEU A 147 8.45 0.23 9.28
CA LEU A 147 7.97 1.59 9.48
C LEU A 147 7.60 1.83 10.95
N ARG A 148 6.92 0.87 11.59
CA ARG A 148 6.63 0.94 13.02
C ARG A 148 7.90 1.02 13.86
N ALA A 149 8.88 0.17 13.57
CA ALA A 149 10.15 0.17 14.28
C ALA A 149 10.87 1.53 14.14
N SER A 150 10.88 2.14 12.96
CA SER A 150 11.47 3.46 12.73
C SER A 150 10.75 4.56 13.50
N VAL A 151 9.41 4.54 13.54
CA VAL A 151 8.61 5.50 14.32
C VAL A 151 9.00 5.45 15.80
N LEU A 152 9.12 4.25 16.38
CA LEU A 152 9.50 4.09 17.78
C LEU A 152 10.96 4.46 18.06
N ALA A 153 11.87 4.12 17.15
CA ALA A 153 13.30 4.44 17.28
C ALA A 153 13.55 5.96 17.24
N ASP A 154 12.75 6.70 16.49
CA ASP A 154 12.87 8.15 16.33
C ASP A 154 12.03 8.95 17.36
N GLY A 155 11.61 8.30 18.44
CA GLY A 155 10.99 8.96 19.60
C GLY A 155 9.46 8.96 19.61
N GLY A 156 8.79 8.31 18.64
CA GLY A 156 7.36 8.07 18.73
C GLY A 156 7.00 7.15 19.89
N ALA A 157 5.96 7.47 20.64
CA ALA A 157 5.43 6.60 21.68
C ALA A 157 4.34 5.67 21.15
N PHE A 158 4.14 4.52 21.82
CA PHE A 158 3.05 3.60 21.52
C PHE A 158 2.24 3.29 22.80
N VAL A 159 0.93 3.35 22.68
CA VAL A 159 -0.01 2.99 23.74
C VAL A 159 -0.95 1.90 23.22
N GLN A 160 -1.02 0.79 23.93
CA GLN A 160 -2.02 -0.25 23.62
C GLN A 160 -3.32 0.08 24.32
N GLU A 161 -4.31 0.52 23.55
CA GLU A 161 -5.64 0.90 24.05
C GLU A 161 -6.67 0.82 22.93
N ASP A 162 -7.90 0.45 23.27
CA ASP A 162 -9.07 0.60 22.38
C ASP A 162 -9.63 2.01 22.56
N ALA A 163 -9.03 2.97 21.89
CA ALA A 163 -9.26 4.39 22.10
C ALA A 163 -10.55 4.89 21.44
N ASP A 164 -11.31 5.74 22.12
CA ASP A 164 -12.36 6.56 21.52
C ASP A 164 -11.74 7.86 20.96
N PRO A 165 -11.85 8.11 19.65
CA PRO A 165 -11.31 9.33 19.02
C PRO A 165 -11.89 10.63 19.62
N ASP A 166 -13.15 10.65 20.03
CA ASP A 166 -13.80 11.84 20.58
C ASP A 166 -13.22 12.19 21.97
N GLU A 167 -12.90 11.19 22.79
CA GLU A 167 -12.24 11.42 24.08
C GLU A 167 -10.80 11.94 23.89
N TYR A 168 -10.07 11.40 22.92
CA TYR A 168 -8.70 11.85 22.62
C TYR A 168 -8.68 13.26 22.00
N ALA A 169 -9.66 13.59 21.17
CA ALA A 169 -9.79 14.93 20.58
C ALA A 169 -9.96 16.05 21.63
N GLN A 170 -10.51 15.73 22.81
CA GLN A 170 -10.62 16.68 23.94
C GLN A 170 -9.24 16.96 24.59
N ARG A 171 -8.27 16.09 24.41
CA ARG A 171 -6.92 16.19 25.00
C ARG A 171 -5.90 16.88 24.08
N GLY A 172 -6.18 16.96 22.76
CA GLY A 172 -5.27 17.56 21.80
C GLY A 172 -5.51 17.16 20.36
N LEU A 173 -4.51 17.41 19.50
CA LEU A 173 -4.58 17.00 18.10
C LEU A 173 -4.69 15.47 18.00
N THR A 174 -5.79 15.02 17.43
CA THR A 174 -6.07 13.59 17.24
C THR A 174 -6.36 13.31 15.77
N ILE A 175 -5.75 12.26 15.23
CA ILE A 175 -5.93 11.81 13.85
C ILE A 175 -6.45 10.37 13.89
N ASP A 176 -7.70 10.17 13.45
CA ASP A 176 -8.32 8.86 13.39
C ASP A 176 -7.88 8.11 12.12
N CYS A 177 -7.03 7.10 12.31
CA CYS A 177 -6.51 6.20 11.28
C CYS A 177 -6.99 4.75 11.47
N ARG A 178 -8.12 4.52 12.14
CA ARG A 178 -8.67 3.19 12.42
C ARG A 178 -9.15 2.43 11.17
N GLY A 179 -9.07 3.03 10.00
CA GLY A 179 -9.51 2.42 8.75
C GLY A 179 -11.00 2.07 8.79
N PHE A 180 -11.36 0.84 8.39
CA PHE A 180 -12.78 0.42 8.35
C PHE A 180 -13.46 0.41 9.74
N GLN A 181 -12.71 0.36 10.82
CA GLN A 181 -13.26 0.45 12.17
C GLN A 181 -13.89 1.82 12.46
N ALA A 182 -13.49 2.87 11.74
CA ALA A 182 -14.07 4.21 11.85
C ALA A 182 -15.53 4.28 11.32
N LYS A 183 -16.10 3.17 10.86
CA LYS A 183 -17.50 3.06 10.44
C LYS A 183 -18.49 3.44 11.56
N ASP A 184 -18.10 3.31 12.81
CA ASP A 184 -18.88 3.76 13.97
C ASP A 184 -19.15 5.27 13.95
N LYS A 185 -18.21 6.05 13.42
CA LYS A 185 -18.29 7.52 13.29
C LYS A 185 -18.59 7.97 11.85
N LEU A 186 -18.16 7.21 10.85
CA LEU A 186 -18.32 7.53 9.43
C LEU A 186 -19.37 6.60 8.79
N HIS A 187 -20.64 7.00 8.88
CA HIS A 187 -21.76 6.17 8.41
C HIS A 187 -21.74 5.87 6.92
N ASP A 188 -21.12 6.73 6.12
CA ASP A 188 -20.95 6.55 4.66
C ASP A 188 -19.78 5.64 4.29
N LEU A 189 -18.95 5.26 5.24
CA LEU A 189 -17.81 4.38 5.01
C LEU A 189 -18.29 2.97 4.66
N ARG A 190 -17.97 2.54 3.43
CA ARG A 190 -18.32 1.22 2.92
C ARG A 190 -17.08 0.35 2.81
N GLY A 191 -17.18 -0.87 3.34
CA GLY A 191 -16.16 -1.88 3.16
C GLY A 191 -16.31 -2.56 1.82
N VAL A 192 -15.19 -2.77 1.13
CA VAL A 192 -15.11 -3.66 -0.04
C VAL A 192 -14.36 -4.91 0.40
N LYS A 193 -15.00 -6.07 0.22
CA LYS A 193 -14.37 -7.35 0.54
C LYS A 193 -13.28 -7.65 -0.50
N GLY A 194 -12.08 -7.91 -0.01
CA GLY A 194 -10.99 -8.51 -0.78
C GLY A 194 -10.67 -9.90 -0.27
N GLU A 195 -10.12 -10.74 -1.12
CA GLU A 195 -9.59 -12.05 -0.76
C GLU A 195 -8.14 -12.16 -1.25
N MET A 196 -7.25 -12.67 -0.39
CA MET A 196 -5.84 -12.83 -0.66
C MET A 196 -5.44 -14.27 -0.40
N LEU A 197 -4.75 -14.89 -1.36
CA LEU A 197 -4.07 -16.15 -1.16
C LEU A 197 -2.57 -15.89 -0.95
N VAL A 198 -2.03 -16.47 0.10
CA VAL A 198 -0.59 -16.47 0.35
C VAL A 198 -0.08 -17.86 0.05
N LEU A 199 0.73 -17.99 -0.99
CA LEU A 199 1.27 -19.26 -1.44
C LEU A 199 2.77 -19.31 -1.15
N SER A 200 3.26 -20.50 -0.82
CA SER A 200 4.70 -20.79 -0.80
C SER A 200 5.08 -21.45 -2.11
N CYS A 201 5.78 -20.71 -2.96
CA CYS A 201 6.22 -21.17 -4.27
C CYS A 201 7.74 -20.93 -4.40
N PRO A 202 8.58 -21.78 -3.81
CA PRO A 202 10.03 -21.55 -3.78
C PRO A 202 10.68 -21.60 -5.16
N ASP A 203 10.03 -22.19 -6.15
CA ASP A 203 10.51 -22.34 -7.52
C ASP A 203 10.09 -21.15 -8.44
N VAL A 204 9.34 -20.17 -7.91
CA VAL A 204 8.95 -18.95 -8.63
C VAL A 204 9.86 -17.80 -8.21
N THR A 205 10.46 -17.12 -9.18
CA THR A 205 11.44 -16.04 -8.97
C THR A 205 10.81 -14.66 -8.78
#